data_4a42040c6ea4a313fd9c5af44d565f6e
#
_entry.id   4a42040c6ea4a313fd9c5af44d565f6e
#
_cell.length_a   1.000
_cell.length_b   1.000
_cell.length_c   1.000
_cell.angle_alpha   90.00
_cell.angle_beta   90.00
_cell.angle_gamma   90.00
#
_symmetry.space_group_name_H-M   'P 1'
#
loop_
_entity.id
_entity.type
_entity.pdbx_description
1 polymer ?
#
loop_
_entity_poly.entity_id
_entity_poly.type
_entity_poly.pdbx_seq_one_letter_code
_entity_poly.pdbx_strand_id
1 'polypeptide(L)'
;KVLDTYGGEIDVLPTLLHLVGVDTKKYLMFGSDLFSTDHSQTVAFRNENFITPHYTVIGNTIYENGTGNVVTHPTDEVKEKIDRAQKKVSEKLALSDSLNNQNLLRFYVPEGFTPVNPADYNYKNCYGKLLDLEKTLGNNSKSLWHQNGDKSTLNDYETDAPEVDNSDFEKDNLESAKKKASSEASISAASSESSTA
;
A
#
# COMPACT_ATOMS: atom_id res chain seq x y z
N LYS A 1 14.67 -12.09 -15.76
CA LYS A 1 15.52 -12.66 -14.71
C LYS A 1 14.60 -13.09 -13.57
N VAL A 2 14.66 -14.34 -13.15
CA VAL A 2 13.97 -14.87 -11.98
C VAL A 2 14.91 -14.69 -10.78
N LEU A 3 14.37 -14.27 -9.64
CA LEU A 3 15.09 -14.19 -8.37
C LEU A 3 14.57 -15.31 -7.47
N ASP A 4 15.47 -16.15 -7.00
CA ASP A 4 15.15 -17.25 -6.07
C ASP A 4 15.24 -16.75 -4.60
N THR A 5 14.67 -15.56 -4.36
CA THR A 5 14.68 -14.91 -3.05
C THR A 5 13.29 -14.95 -2.46
N TYR A 6 13.14 -15.48 -1.26
CA TYR A 6 11.87 -15.45 -0.55
C TYR A 6 11.58 -14.05 -0.03
N GLY A 7 10.39 -13.53 -0.31
CA GLY A 7 9.94 -12.21 0.13
C GLY A 7 8.44 -12.15 0.33
N GLY A 8 7.99 -11.27 1.21
CA GLY A 8 6.58 -10.99 1.46
C GLY A 8 6.15 -9.66 0.84
N GLU A 9 4.86 -9.36 0.90
CA GLU A 9 4.32 -8.08 0.42
C GLU A 9 4.96 -6.87 1.12
N ILE A 10 5.38 -7.03 2.38
CA ILE A 10 6.07 -5.97 3.15
C ILE A 10 7.41 -5.57 2.52
N ASP A 11 8.02 -6.45 1.73
CA ASP A 11 9.33 -6.22 1.08
C ASP A 11 9.20 -5.49 -0.27
N VAL A 12 7.99 -5.39 -0.82
CA VAL A 12 7.74 -4.73 -2.11
C VAL A 12 8.09 -3.25 -2.05
N LEU A 13 7.59 -2.53 -1.03
CA LEU A 13 7.81 -1.09 -0.92
C LEU A 13 9.30 -0.72 -0.78
N PRO A 14 10.07 -1.28 0.16
CA PRO A 14 11.50 -0.97 0.27
C PRO A 14 12.28 -1.35 -0.99
N THR A 15 11.91 -2.43 -1.66
CA THR A 15 12.53 -2.85 -2.92
C THR A 15 12.27 -1.84 -4.05
N LEU A 16 11.03 -1.40 -4.22
CA LEU A 16 10.69 -0.39 -5.23
C LEU A 16 11.38 0.95 -4.96
N LEU A 17 11.41 1.38 -3.70
CA LEU A 17 12.08 2.62 -3.31
C LEU A 17 13.59 2.55 -3.61
N HIS A 18 14.24 1.42 -3.34
CA HIS A 18 15.63 1.20 -3.73
C HIS A 18 15.82 1.30 -5.25
N LEU A 19 14.95 0.65 -6.05
CA LEU A 19 15.05 0.69 -7.52
C LEU A 19 14.92 2.10 -8.10
N VAL A 20 14.18 2.98 -7.44
CA VAL A 20 14.06 4.40 -7.85
C VAL A 20 15.05 5.32 -7.14
N GLY A 21 16.00 4.78 -6.39
CA GLY A 21 17.09 5.54 -5.76
C GLY A 21 16.72 6.29 -4.48
N VAL A 22 15.64 5.89 -3.81
CA VAL A 22 15.23 6.49 -2.52
C VAL A 22 15.93 5.77 -1.37
N ASP A 23 16.63 6.52 -0.51
CA ASP A 23 17.21 5.98 0.72
C ASP A 23 16.11 5.72 1.76
N THR A 24 15.91 4.45 2.09
CA THR A 24 14.88 4.00 3.03
C THR A 24 15.31 3.96 4.48
N LYS A 25 16.59 4.21 4.80
CA LYS A 25 17.14 4.13 6.18
C LYS A 25 16.48 5.07 7.17
N LYS A 26 15.88 6.15 6.66
CA LYS A 26 15.18 7.16 7.47
C LYS A 26 13.71 6.84 7.74
N TYR A 27 13.19 5.75 7.17
CA TYR A 27 11.78 5.38 7.29
C TYR A 27 11.61 4.10 8.08
N LEU A 28 10.59 4.06 8.91
CA LEU A 28 10.23 2.84 9.63
C LEU A 28 9.53 1.88 8.69
N MET A 29 10.18 0.75 8.41
CA MET A 29 9.65 -0.31 7.55
C MET A 29 9.86 -1.67 8.23
N PHE A 30 8.87 -2.57 8.09
CA PHE A 30 9.00 -3.95 8.56
C PHE A 30 9.63 -4.86 7.52
N GLY A 31 9.48 -4.50 6.25
CA GLY A 31 10.10 -5.19 5.13
C GLY A 31 11.52 -4.71 4.87
N SER A 32 12.20 -5.42 4.01
CA SER A 32 13.55 -5.11 3.55
C SER A 32 13.65 -5.25 2.03
N ASP A 33 14.63 -4.60 1.44
CA ASP A 33 14.90 -4.70 0.02
C ASP A 33 15.30 -6.13 -0.37
N LEU A 34 14.61 -6.72 -1.34
CA LEU A 34 14.84 -8.08 -1.84
C LEU A 34 16.22 -8.26 -2.48
N PHE A 35 16.87 -7.16 -2.89
CA PHE A 35 18.23 -7.19 -3.46
C PHE A 35 19.31 -7.01 -2.40
N SER A 36 18.94 -6.71 -1.16
CA SER A 36 19.89 -6.55 -0.07
C SER A 36 20.44 -7.91 0.39
N THR A 37 21.74 -7.95 0.66
CA THR A 37 22.39 -9.11 1.28
C THR A 37 21.92 -9.35 2.71
N ASP A 38 21.37 -8.34 3.38
CA ASP A 38 20.86 -8.40 4.75
C ASP A 38 19.38 -8.83 4.81
N HIS A 39 18.75 -9.08 3.64
CA HIS A 39 17.38 -9.56 3.59
C HIS A 39 17.23 -10.93 4.23
N SER A 40 16.35 -11.03 5.24
CA SER A 40 16.24 -12.24 6.08
C SER A 40 15.55 -13.42 5.38
N GLN A 41 14.91 -13.20 4.25
CA GLN A 41 14.13 -14.18 3.50
C GLN A 41 13.08 -14.92 4.35
N THR A 42 12.60 -14.28 5.41
CA THR A 42 11.55 -14.83 6.26
C THR A 42 10.24 -14.14 5.96
N VAL A 43 9.27 -14.89 5.44
CA VAL A 43 7.91 -14.39 5.15
C VAL A 43 7.00 -14.75 6.30
N ALA A 44 6.47 -13.76 7.00
CA ALA A 44 5.57 -13.92 8.12
C ALA A 44 4.11 -13.76 7.70
N PHE A 45 3.24 -14.62 8.19
CA PHE A 45 1.79 -14.49 8.05
C PHE A 45 1.15 -14.04 9.34
N ARG A 46 0.00 -13.40 9.24
CA ARG A 46 -0.72 -12.82 10.37
C ARG A 46 -1.11 -13.83 11.46
N ASN A 47 -1.27 -15.09 11.10
CA ASN A 47 -1.56 -16.23 12.00
C ASN A 47 -0.31 -16.90 12.56
N GLU A 48 0.83 -16.21 12.55
CA GLU A 48 2.14 -16.69 13.01
C GLU A 48 2.73 -17.84 12.16
N ASN A 49 2.10 -18.26 11.09
CA ASN A 49 2.75 -19.12 10.12
C ASN A 49 3.90 -18.35 9.44
N PHE A 50 4.90 -19.06 8.96
CA PHE A 50 6.00 -18.41 8.25
C PHE A 50 6.70 -19.35 7.28
N ILE A 51 7.39 -18.73 6.31
CA ILE A 51 8.26 -19.40 5.34
C ILE A 51 9.68 -18.89 5.54
N THR A 52 10.64 -19.80 5.50
CA THR A 52 12.08 -19.51 5.42
C THR A 52 12.64 -20.15 4.13
N PRO A 53 13.88 -19.93 3.74
CA PRO A 53 14.44 -20.59 2.54
C PRO A 53 14.38 -22.11 2.54
N HIS A 54 14.36 -22.75 3.72
CA HIS A 54 14.42 -24.19 3.83
C HIS A 54 13.13 -24.82 4.36
N TYR A 55 12.37 -24.10 5.15
CA TYR A 55 11.21 -24.64 5.86
C TYR A 55 10.00 -23.71 5.78
N THR A 56 8.83 -24.32 5.66
CA THR A 56 7.53 -23.68 5.86
C THR A 56 6.90 -24.20 7.12
N VAL A 57 6.45 -23.32 8.00
CA VAL A 57 5.80 -23.69 9.26
C VAL A 57 4.34 -23.25 9.22
N ILE A 58 3.45 -24.20 9.40
CA ILE A 58 2.00 -24.01 9.46
C ILE A 58 1.49 -24.60 10.78
N GLY A 59 1.10 -23.73 11.69
CA GLY A 59 0.80 -24.15 13.08
C GLY A 59 2.01 -24.85 13.69
N ASN A 60 1.83 -26.10 14.09
CA ASN A 60 2.90 -26.91 14.69
C ASN A 60 3.60 -27.85 13.68
N THR A 61 3.30 -27.74 12.41
CA THR A 61 3.83 -28.64 11.39
C THR A 61 4.93 -27.94 10.58
N ILE A 62 6.07 -28.61 10.48
CA ILE A 62 7.24 -28.15 9.72
C ILE A 62 7.25 -28.91 8.39
N TYR A 63 7.34 -28.18 7.28
CA TYR A 63 7.49 -28.72 5.93
C TYR A 63 8.86 -28.33 5.39
N GLU A 64 9.53 -29.26 4.72
CA GLU A 64 10.74 -28.97 3.97
C GLU A 64 10.38 -28.41 2.59
N ASN A 65 10.83 -27.20 2.25
CA ASN A 65 10.43 -26.52 1.03
C ASN A 65 10.82 -27.25 -0.26
N GLY A 66 12.00 -27.89 -0.28
CA GLY A 66 12.50 -28.57 -1.48
C GLY A 66 11.70 -29.81 -1.87
N THR A 67 11.12 -30.49 -0.88
CA THR A 67 10.40 -31.76 -1.07
C THR A 67 8.90 -31.63 -0.81
N GLY A 68 8.48 -30.65 -0.04
CA GLY A 68 7.12 -30.51 0.48
C GLY A 68 6.76 -31.53 1.58
N ASN A 69 7.73 -32.33 2.04
CA ASN A 69 7.49 -33.36 3.04
C ASN A 69 7.39 -32.76 4.44
N VAL A 70 6.58 -33.41 5.28
CA VAL A 70 6.50 -33.09 6.71
C VAL A 70 7.76 -33.61 7.43
N VAL A 71 8.40 -32.72 8.18
CA VAL A 71 9.54 -33.08 9.05
C VAL A 71 9.00 -33.61 10.36
N THR A 72 8.82 -34.94 10.46
CA THR A 72 8.23 -35.59 11.63
C THR A 72 9.19 -35.65 12.84
N HIS A 73 10.48 -35.73 12.58
CA HIS A 73 11.53 -35.82 13.61
C HIS A 73 12.62 -34.77 13.32
N PRO A 74 12.36 -33.48 13.60
CA PRO A 74 13.36 -32.47 13.38
C PRO A 74 14.55 -32.65 14.30
N THR A 75 15.75 -32.50 13.75
CA THR A 75 16.99 -32.47 14.54
C THR A 75 17.01 -31.23 15.44
N ASP A 76 17.85 -31.24 16.46
CA ASP A 76 17.96 -30.10 17.38
C ASP A 76 18.41 -28.83 16.67
N GLU A 77 19.24 -28.93 15.64
CA GLU A 77 19.63 -27.81 14.78
C GLU A 77 18.42 -27.21 14.01
N VAL A 78 17.56 -28.08 13.48
CA VAL A 78 16.34 -27.63 12.77
C VAL A 78 15.38 -26.97 13.75
N LYS A 79 15.15 -27.56 14.93
CA LYS A 79 14.30 -26.95 15.97
C LYS A 79 14.82 -25.57 16.35
N GLU A 80 16.11 -25.43 16.62
CA GLU A 80 16.71 -24.16 17.01
C GLU A 80 16.55 -23.08 15.90
N LYS A 81 16.68 -23.45 14.63
CA LYS A 81 16.45 -22.54 13.50
C LYS A 81 14.98 -22.11 13.44
N ILE A 82 14.05 -23.04 13.60
CA ILE A 82 12.62 -22.77 13.59
C ILE A 82 12.22 -21.89 14.78
N ASP A 83 12.68 -22.20 15.99
CA ASP A 83 12.40 -21.43 17.21
C ASP A 83 12.91 -19.98 17.08
N ARG A 84 14.11 -19.79 16.52
CA ARG A 84 14.65 -18.44 16.25
C ARG A 84 13.80 -17.67 15.22
N ALA A 85 13.35 -18.36 14.16
CA ALA A 85 12.51 -17.74 13.15
C ALA A 85 11.13 -17.40 13.74
N GLN A 86 10.50 -18.33 14.47
CA GLN A 86 9.23 -18.13 15.15
C GLN A 86 9.28 -16.91 16.10
N LYS A 87 10.32 -16.86 16.93
CA LYS A 87 10.51 -15.72 17.85
C LYS A 87 10.57 -14.38 17.10
N LYS A 88 11.34 -14.30 16.02
CA LYS A 88 11.44 -13.09 15.20
C LYS A 88 10.10 -12.71 14.56
N VAL A 89 9.34 -13.69 14.09
CA VAL A 89 8.00 -13.49 13.51
C VAL A 89 7.05 -12.93 14.56
N SER A 90 6.95 -13.57 15.74
CA SER A 90 6.10 -13.11 16.84
C SER A 90 6.47 -11.71 17.33
N GLU A 91 7.77 -11.41 17.46
CA GLU A 91 8.26 -10.08 17.85
C GLU A 91 7.88 -9.00 16.81
N LYS A 92 8.03 -9.29 15.51
CA LYS A 92 7.64 -8.36 14.44
C LYS A 92 6.14 -8.10 14.43
N LEU A 93 5.32 -9.15 14.56
CA LEU A 93 3.87 -9.03 14.61
C LEU A 93 3.41 -8.22 15.83
N ALA A 94 3.95 -8.53 17.01
CA ALA A 94 3.65 -7.80 18.24
C ALA A 94 4.04 -6.32 18.15
N LEU A 95 5.21 -6.02 17.56
CA LEU A 95 5.64 -4.63 17.33
C LEU A 95 4.70 -3.90 16.37
N SER A 96 4.32 -4.54 15.26
CA SER A 96 3.35 -4.00 14.30
C SER A 96 2.02 -3.68 14.96
N ASP A 97 1.51 -4.60 15.79
CA ASP A 97 0.27 -4.41 16.55
C ASP A 97 0.38 -3.24 17.54
N SER A 98 1.49 -3.16 18.26
CA SER A 98 1.73 -2.08 19.20
C SER A 98 1.78 -0.72 18.50
N LEU A 99 2.46 -0.63 17.35
CA LEU A 99 2.54 0.59 16.55
C LEU A 99 1.15 1.05 16.10
N ASN A 100 0.34 0.12 15.62
CA ASN A 100 -0.99 0.42 15.12
C ASN A 100 -1.98 0.74 16.25
N ASN A 101 -2.10 -0.14 17.24
CA ASN A 101 -3.10 -0.04 18.31
C ASN A 101 -2.87 1.18 19.21
N GLN A 102 -1.61 1.56 19.42
CA GLN A 102 -1.23 2.70 20.25
C GLN A 102 -0.97 3.96 19.43
N ASN A 103 -1.13 3.91 18.10
CA ASN A 103 -0.85 5.01 17.18
C ASN A 103 0.55 5.62 17.43
N LEU A 104 1.57 4.76 17.57
CA LEU A 104 2.91 5.20 17.95
C LEU A 104 3.62 5.98 16.83
N LEU A 105 3.21 5.80 15.57
CA LEU A 105 3.77 6.54 14.44
C LEU A 105 3.59 8.06 14.58
N ARG A 106 2.61 8.54 15.35
CA ARG A 106 2.44 9.98 15.64
C ARG A 106 3.63 10.59 16.36
N PHE A 107 4.45 9.80 17.03
CA PHE A 107 5.66 10.23 17.74
C PHE A 107 6.93 10.08 16.91
N TYR A 108 6.83 9.41 15.77
CA TYR A 108 7.96 9.16 14.88
C TYR A 108 8.05 10.26 13.83
N VAL A 109 9.07 11.09 13.96
CA VAL A 109 9.37 12.13 12.97
C VAL A 109 10.70 11.78 12.31
N PRO A 110 10.72 11.33 11.04
CA PRO A 110 11.96 11.07 10.35
C PRO A 110 12.84 12.32 10.26
N GLU A 111 14.15 12.15 10.33
CA GLU A 111 15.09 13.25 10.15
C GLU A 111 14.88 13.95 8.80
N GLY A 112 14.76 15.27 8.81
CA GLY A 112 14.49 16.06 7.60
C GLY A 112 13.04 15.99 7.11
N PHE A 113 12.12 15.36 7.86
CA PHE A 113 10.70 15.37 7.52
C PHE A 113 10.12 16.76 7.74
N THR A 114 9.51 17.30 6.69
CA THR A 114 8.70 18.50 6.78
C THR A 114 7.23 18.12 6.66
N PRO A 115 6.41 18.37 7.69
CA PRO A 115 4.98 18.10 7.61
C PRO A 115 4.37 18.83 6.41
N VAL A 116 3.61 18.11 5.61
CA VAL A 116 2.86 18.70 4.50
C VAL A 116 1.42 18.92 4.94
N ASN A 117 0.84 20.03 4.52
CA ASN A 117 -0.59 20.26 4.74
C ASN A 117 -1.40 19.32 3.82
N PRO A 118 -2.21 18.40 4.37
CA PRO A 118 -3.01 17.48 3.55
C PRO A 118 -3.92 18.20 2.54
N ALA A 119 -4.33 19.44 2.82
CA ALA A 119 -5.15 20.24 1.91
C ALA A 119 -4.43 20.55 0.59
N ASP A 120 -3.08 20.61 0.61
CA ASP A 120 -2.28 20.87 -0.60
C ASP A 120 -2.20 19.65 -1.53
N TYR A 121 -2.57 18.48 -1.02
CA TYR A 121 -2.52 17.18 -1.73
C TYR A 121 -3.91 16.62 -2.05
N ASN A 122 -4.95 17.45 -2.02
CA ASN A 122 -6.25 17.01 -2.51
C ASN A 122 -6.22 16.79 -4.03
N TYR A 123 -7.13 15.93 -4.52
CA TYR A 123 -7.21 15.55 -5.94
C TYR A 123 -7.26 16.77 -6.87
N LYS A 124 -8.05 17.78 -6.52
CA LYS A 124 -8.22 19.00 -7.33
C LYS A 124 -6.91 19.78 -7.51
N ASN A 125 -6.14 19.92 -6.39
CA ASN A 125 -4.86 20.65 -6.42
C ASN A 125 -3.79 19.84 -7.18
N CYS A 126 -3.75 18.53 -6.99
CA CYS A 126 -2.83 17.66 -7.74
C CYS A 126 -3.15 17.66 -9.23
N TYR A 127 -4.42 17.57 -9.60
CA TYR A 127 -4.86 17.63 -11.00
C TYR A 127 -4.51 18.99 -11.62
N GLY A 128 -4.72 20.10 -10.91
CA GLY A 128 -4.32 21.43 -11.35
C GLY A 128 -2.82 21.52 -11.64
N LYS A 129 -1.97 21.01 -10.76
CA LYS A 129 -0.52 20.96 -10.97
C LYS A 129 -0.12 20.12 -12.18
N LEU A 130 -0.81 19.01 -12.44
CA LEU A 130 -0.56 18.20 -13.64
C LEU A 130 -0.91 18.98 -14.92
N LEU A 131 -2.04 19.67 -14.96
CA LEU A 131 -2.43 20.50 -16.10
C LEU A 131 -1.45 21.66 -16.35
N ASP A 132 -0.95 22.30 -15.30
CA ASP A 132 0.05 23.35 -15.40
C ASP A 132 1.39 22.82 -15.91
N LEU A 133 1.78 21.62 -15.48
CA LEU A 133 2.96 20.93 -16.00
C LEU A 133 2.80 20.59 -17.49
N GLU A 134 1.66 20.06 -17.90
CA GLU A 134 1.34 19.79 -19.31
C GLU A 134 1.47 21.05 -20.17
N LYS A 135 0.89 22.18 -19.73
CA LYS A 135 1.03 23.45 -20.42
C LYS A 135 2.48 23.90 -20.54
N THR A 136 3.27 23.68 -19.48
CA THR A 136 4.70 24.06 -19.46
C THR A 136 5.51 23.20 -20.42
N LEU A 137 5.24 21.92 -20.50
CA LEU A 137 5.90 20.97 -21.40
C LEU A 137 5.46 21.19 -22.85
N GLY A 138 4.20 21.55 -23.08
CA GLY A 138 3.65 21.74 -24.41
C GLY A 138 3.95 20.54 -25.33
N ASN A 139 4.48 20.80 -26.52
CA ASN A 139 4.83 19.74 -27.49
C ASN A 139 5.93 18.76 -27.00
N ASN A 140 6.59 19.03 -25.88
CA ASN A 140 7.55 18.12 -25.27
C ASN A 140 6.89 17.14 -24.30
N SER A 141 5.61 17.28 -24.02
CA SER A 141 4.88 16.31 -23.20
C SER A 141 4.79 14.96 -23.92
N LYS A 142 5.10 13.90 -23.16
CA LYS A 142 4.96 12.51 -23.61
C LYS A 142 3.79 11.82 -22.91
N SER A 143 2.94 12.56 -22.22
CA SER A 143 1.76 11.99 -21.58
C SER A 143 0.78 11.46 -22.63
N LEU A 144 0.04 10.41 -22.28
CA LEU A 144 -1.02 9.89 -23.13
C LEU A 144 -2.12 10.94 -23.36
N TRP A 145 -2.40 11.76 -22.34
CA TRP A 145 -3.30 12.89 -22.44
C TRP A 145 -2.95 13.83 -23.61
N HIS A 146 -1.68 14.25 -23.66
CA HIS A 146 -1.21 15.16 -24.72
C HIS A 146 -1.19 14.48 -26.09
N GLN A 147 -0.74 13.23 -26.16
CA GLN A 147 -0.73 12.46 -27.40
C GLN A 147 -2.14 12.26 -27.97
N ASN A 148 -3.16 12.24 -27.11
CA ASN A 148 -4.58 12.13 -27.48
C ASN A 148 -5.27 13.50 -27.69
N GLY A 149 -4.50 14.56 -27.93
CA GLY A 149 -5.02 15.90 -28.18
C GLY A 149 -5.71 16.51 -26.97
N ASP A 150 -5.14 16.32 -25.77
CA ASP A 150 -5.61 16.82 -24.49
C ASP A 150 -7.02 16.32 -24.10
N LYS A 151 -7.34 15.10 -24.52
CA LYS A 151 -8.59 14.41 -24.20
C LYS A 151 -8.35 13.26 -23.25
N SER A 152 -9.39 12.86 -22.50
CA SER A 152 -9.33 11.69 -21.63
C SER A 152 -9.03 10.44 -22.45
N THR A 153 -8.10 9.62 -21.94
CA THR A 153 -7.71 8.34 -22.51
C THR A 153 -8.32 7.15 -21.78
N LEU A 154 -9.23 7.38 -20.81
CA LEU A 154 -9.81 6.31 -19.99
C LEU A 154 -10.52 5.23 -20.81
N ASN A 155 -11.08 5.60 -21.96
CA ASN A 155 -11.78 4.67 -22.85
C ASN A 155 -10.88 4.08 -23.94
N ASP A 156 -9.60 4.48 -23.98
CA ASP A 156 -8.67 4.05 -25.04
C ASP A 156 -7.81 2.86 -24.61
N TYR A 157 -7.98 2.40 -23.37
CA TYR A 157 -7.30 1.20 -22.88
C TYR A 157 -8.07 -0.05 -23.31
N GLU A 158 -7.47 -0.83 -24.20
CA GLU A 158 -7.90 -2.21 -24.39
C GLU A 158 -7.59 -3.00 -23.11
N THR A 159 -8.57 -3.65 -22.56
CA THR A 159 -8.45 -4.47 -21.37
C THR A 159 -9.12 -5.81 -21.60
N ASP A 160 -8.47 -6.88 -21.15
CA ASP A 160 -9.06 -8.22 -21.13
C ASP A 160 -10.12 -8.39 -20.02
N ALA A 161 -10.28 -7.36 -19.19
CA ALA A 161 -11.31 -7.37 -18.15
C ALA A 161 -12.69 -7.31 -18.81
N PRO A 162 -13.67 -8.11 -18.33
CA PRO A 162 -15.03 -8.01 -18.83
C PRO A 162 -15.56 -6.61 -18.55
N GLU A 163 -16.31 -6.05 -19.52
CA GLU A 163 -17.03 -4.80 -19.32
C GLU A 163 -17.94 -4.93 -18.10
N VAL A 164 -17.70 -4.09 -17.11
CA VAL A 164 -18.56 -3.99 -15.92
C VAL A 164 -19.54 -2.86 -16.19
N ASP A 165 -20.82 -3.20 -16.27
CA ASP A 165 -21.89 -2.20 -16.34
C ASP A 165 -22.00 -1.48 -14.99
N ASN A 166 -21.46 -0.27 -14.91
CA ASN A 166 -21.51 0.58 -13.72
C ASN A 166 -22.71 1.54 -13.71
N SER A 167 -23.65 1.38 -14.64
CA SER A 167 -24.78 2.32 -14.80
C SER A 167 -25.63 2.47 -13.56
N ASP A 168 -25.83 1.42 -12.80
CA ASP A 168 -26.61 1.46 -11.55
C ASP A 168 -25.83 2.17 -10.43
N PHE A 169 -24.51 1.94 -10.35
CA PHE A 169 -23.65 2.62 -9.39
C PHE A 169 -23.55 4.13 -9.67
N GLU A 170 -23.53 4.52 -10.93
CA GLU A 170 -23.55 5.94 -11.32
C GLU A 170 -24.88 6.61 -11.00
N LYS A 171 -26.01 5.92 -11.20
CA LYS A 171 -27.35 6.40 -10.82
C LYS A 171 -27.45 6.59 -9.30
N ASP A 172 -27.03 5.61 -8.51
CA ASP A 172 -27.07 5.67 -7.05
C ASP A 172 -26.21 6.81 -6.50
N ASN A 173 -25.04 7.03 -7.08
CA ASN A 173 -24.17 8.15 -6.73
C ASN A 173 -24.79 9.49 -7.09
N LEU A 174 -25.42 9.60 -8.26
CA LEU A 174 -26.08 10.82 -8.69
C LEU A 174 -27.31 11.15 -7.81
N GLU A 175 -28.10 10.15 -7.44
CA GLU A 175 -29.23 10.33 -6.51
C GLU A 175 -28.76 10.70 -5.10
N SER A 176 -27.70 10.09 -4.61
CA SER A 176 -27.09 10.40 -3.32
C SER A 176 -26.55 11.84 -3.31
N ALA A 177 -25.90 12.29 -4.37
CA ALA A 177 -25.43 13.66 -4.53
C ALA A 177 -26.60 14.66 -4.57
N LYS A 178 -27.69 14.36 -5.28
CA LYS A 178 -28.90 15.20 -5.32
C LYS A 178 -29.57 15.31 -3.95
N LYS A 179 -29.67 14.19 -3.20
CA LYS A 179 -30.23 14.20 -1.83
C LYS A 179 -29.38 15.05 -0.89
N LYS A 180 -28.05 14.95 -0.98
CA LYS A 180 -27.14 15.77 -0.18
C LYS A 180 -27.27 17.25 -0.49
N ALA A 181 -27.29 17.62 -1.76
CA ALA A 181 -27.47 19.00 -2.20
C ALA A 181 -28.81 19.60 -1.75
N SER A 182 -29.91 18.81 -1.79
CA SER A 182 -31.23 19.25 -1.33
C SER A 182 -31.29 19.43 0.19
N SER A 183 -30.61 18.58 0.97
CA SER A 183 -30.54 18.72 2.42
C SER A 183 -29.71 19.95 2.85
N GLU A 184 -28.60 20.21 2.18
CA GLU A 184 -27.78 21.41 2.42
C GLU A 184 -28.52 22.71 2.06
N ALA A 185 -29.29 22.72 0.99
CA ALA A 185 -30.14 23.85 0.63
C ALA A 185 -31.25 24.10 1.66
N SER A 186 -31.85 23.05 2.22
CA SER A 186 -32.88 23.17 3.26
C SER A 186 -32.31 23.70 4.57
N ILE A 187 -31.11 23.30 4.95
CA ILE A 187 -30.40 23.79 6.15
C ILE A 187 -30.03 25.27 5.98
N SER A 188 -29.57 25.67 4.80
CA SER A 188 -29.24 27.05 4.48
C SER A 188 -30.47 27.98 4.51
N ALA A 189 -31.61 27.51 4.00
CA ALA A 189 -32.86 28.27 4.05
C ALA A 189 -33.38 28.44 5.50
N ALA A 190 -33.31 27.40 6.32
CA ALA A 190 -33.73 27.46 7.72
C ALA A 190 -32.84 28.37 8.57
N SER A 191 -31.54 28.49 8.26
CA SER A 191 -30.62 29.38 8.96
C SER A 191 -30.78 30.85 8.58
N SER A 192 -31.30 31.14 7.38
CA SER A 192 -31.57 32.52 6.94
C SER A 192 -32.85 33.09 7.53
N GLU A 193 -33.85 32.27 7.90
CA GLU A 193 -35.07 32.71 8.55
C GLU A 193 -34.94 33.00 10.03
N SER A 194 -33.95 32.38 10.70
CA SER A 194 -33.69 32.60 12.14
C SER A 194 -32.86 33.85 12.46
N SER A 195 -32.35 34.55 11.47
CA SER A 195 -31.51 35.77 11.65
C SER A 195 -32.27 37.11 11.43
N THR A 196 -33.60 37.05 11.22
CA THR A 196 -34.47 38.21 10.99
C THR A 196 -35.59 38.36 12.01
N ALA A 197 -35.44 37.80 13.23
CA ALA A 197 -36.33 38.00 14.35
C ALA A 197 -35.68 38.72 15.49
#